data_79db4a80b7b48d5c3da134b30b7b179d
#
_entry.id   79db4a80b7b48d5c3da134b30b7b179d
#
_cell.length_a   1.000
_cell.length_b   1.000
_cell.length_c   1.000
_cell.angle_alpha   90.00
_cell.angle_beta   90.00
_cell.angle_gamma   90.00
#
_symmetry.space_group_name_H-M   'P 1'
#
loop_
_entity.id
_entity.type
_entity.pdbx_description
1 polymer ?
#
loop_
_entity_poly.entity_id
_entity_poly.type
_entity_poly.pdbx_seq_one_letter_code
_entity_poly.pdbx_strand_id
1 'polypeptide(L)'
;MRPRLFEEFLVTFSNTTPLFAFSALGAFDLLQAVHGHLHIVESVVEECEVGGPIAVPDLRNLGWVTIEPAPFHPDPRFYMLDAGERDTISAALSHASSRVLIDERLGRNLAEYHGLDVVGSLGTLLKAHQLKLIPHFLPVVRELQAKGFHYHEPLVQRLGKLAGE
;
A
#
# COMPACT_ATOMS: atom_id res chain seq x y z
N MET A 1 -2.29 -14.54 -28.58
CA MET A 1 -1.55 -13.57 -27.73
C MET A 1 -2.19 -12.21 -27.96
N ARG A 2 -3.05 -11.78 -27.02
CA ARG A 2 -3.62 -10.43 -27.09
C ARG A 2 -2.56 -9.46 -26.59
N PRO A 3 -2.26 -8.37 -27.30
CA PRO A 3 -1.37 -7.35 -26.78
C PRO A 3 -1.98 -6.77 -25.50
N ARG A 4 -1.18 -6.61 -24.45
CA ARG A 4 -1.54 -5.89 -23.22
C ARG A 4 -1.68 -4.39 -23.54
N LEU A 5 -2.79 -4.04 -24.17
CA LEU A 5 -3.12 -2.64 -24.50
C LEU A 5 -3.83 -1.91 -23.37
N PHE A 6 -3.92 -2.50 -22.16
CA PHE A 6 -4.64 -1.93 -21.02
C PHE A 6 -3.87 -2.08 -19.68
N GLU A 7 -2.55 -1.90 -19.67
CA GLU A 7 -1.87 -1.44 -18.45
C GLU A 7 -2.13 0.06 -18.23
N GLU A 8 -3.06 0.60 -19.00
CA GLU A 8 -3.47 1.98 -18.93
C GLU A 8 -4.32 2.20 -17.69
N PHE A 9 -3.74 2.96 -16.72
CA PHE A 9 -4.45 3.69 -15.69
C PHE A 9 -5.01 2.86 -14.52
N LEU A 10 -4.24 1.91 -14.00
CA LEU A 10 -4.51 1.39 -12.67
C LEU A 10 -4.24 2.50 -11.65
N VAL A 11 -5.30 3.03 -11.07
CA VAL A 11 -5.20 4.03 -10.01
C VAL A 11 -4.81 3.31 -8.72
N THR A 12 -3.71 3.70 -8.11
CA THR A 12 -3.19 3.05 -6.90
C THR A 12 -3.44 3.93 -5.68
N PHE A 13 -4.22 3.40 -4.73
CA PHE A 13 -4.48 4.01 -3.43
C PHE A 13 -3.60 3.37 -2.36
N SER A 14 -3.21 4.13 -1.34
CA SER A 14 -2.47 3.59 -0.19
C SER A 14 -3.15 3.93 1.12
N ASN A 15 -3.29 2.91 1.98
CA ASN A 15 -3.59 3.09 3.39
C ASN A 15 -2.35 3.55 4.17
N THR A 16 -2.50 3.83 5.44
CA THR A 16 -1.48 4.42 6.32
C THR A 16 -0.29 3.50 6.56
N THR A 17 -0.52 2.20 6.82
CA THR A 17 0.56 1.27 7.21
C THR A 17 1.66 1.12 6.16
N PRO A 18 1.40 0.99 4.85
CA PRO A 18 2.47 0.98 3.86
C PRO A 18 3.29 2.27 3.84
N LEU A 19 2.66 3.43 4.04
CA LEU A 19 3.36 4.72 4.11
C LEU A 19 4.31 4.76 5.30
N PHE A 20 3.89 4.27 6.46
CA PHE A 20 4.75 4.14 7.64
C PHE A 20 5.89 3.14 7.43
N ALA A 21 5.63 1.99 6.82
CA ALA A 21 6.64 0.97 6.58
C ALA A 21 7.79 1.51 5.70
N PHE A 22 7.47 2.13 4.58
CA PHE A 22 8.49 2.69 3.68
C PHE A 22 9.17 3.93 4.25
N SER A 23 8.48 4.72 5.07
CA SER A 23 9.10 5.82 5.83
C SER A 23 10.09 5.30 6.87
N ALA A 24 9.73 4.24 7.61
CA ALA A 24 10.60 3.62 8.60
C ALA A 24 11.89 3.05 7.99
N LEU A 25 11.84 2.58 6.75
CA LEU A 25 13.01 2.11 5.99
C LEU A 25 13.88 3.26 5.46
N GLY A 26 13.42 4.52 5.54
CA GLY A 26 14.08 5.62 4.83
C GLY A 26 14.03 5.47 3.30
N ALA A 27 13.05 4.73 2.79
CA ALA A 27 12.93 4.33 1.40
C ALA A 27 11.54 4.67 0.82
N PHE A 28 10.99 5.82 1.21
CA PHE A 28 9.65 6.25 0.79
C PHE A 28 9.53 6.35 -0.73
N ASP A 29 10.61 6.71 -1.43
CA ASP A 29 10.65 6.83 -2.87
C ASP A 29 10.43 5.50 -3.61
N LEU A 30 10.60 4.36 -2.95
CA LEU A 30 10.28 3.05 -3.53
C LEU A 30 8.79 2.93 -3.86
N LEU A 31 7.91 3.59 -3.12
CA LEU A 31 6.48 3.61 -3.43
C LEU A 31 6.23 4.24 -4.80
N GLN A 32 6.87 5.35 -5.08
CA GLN A 32 6.80 5.99 -6.40
C GLN A 32 7.44 5.12 -7.48
N ALA A 33 8.62 4.58 -7.21
CA ALA A 33 9.35 3.76 -8.19
C ALA A 33 8.60 2.50 -8.60
N VAL A 34 7.85 1.88 -7.67
CA VAL A 34 7.08 0.65 -7.91
C VAL A 34 5.67 0.93 -8.44
N HIS A 35 4.98 1.92 -7.89
CA HIS A 35 3.56 2.16 -8.16
C HIS A 35 3.28 3.42 -9.00
N GLY A 36 4.28 4.26 -9.19
CA GLY A 36 4.12 5.53 -9.89
C GLY A 36 3.37 6.55 -9.04
N HIS A 37 2.22 7.00 -9.52
CA HIS A 37 1.40 7.99 -8.83
C HIS A 37 0.53 7.32 -7.76
N LEU A 38 0.46 7.89 -6.55
CA LEU A 38 -0.41 7.41 -5.48
C LEU A 38 -1.58 8.36 -5.25
N HIS A 39 -2.72 7.76 -4.94
CA HIS A 39 -3.92 8.44 -4.48
C HIS A 39 -4.10 8.14 -2.99
N ILE A 40 -4.30 9.18 -2.19
CA ILE A 40 -4.38 9.06 -0.73
C ILE A 40 -5.59 9.86 -0.25
N VAL A 41 -6.42 9.25 0.59
CA VAL A 41 -7.60 9.92 1.14
C VAL A 41 -7.23 10.81 2.32
N GLU A 42 -8.06 11.81 2.59
CA GLU A 42 -7.79 12.82 3.63
C GLU A 42 -7.57 12.20 5.01
N SER A 43 -8.37 11.19 5.40
CA SER A 43 -8.20 10.53 6.70
C SER A 43 -6.83 9.86 6.87
N VAL A 44 -6.25 9.32 5.80
CA VAL A 44 -4.88 8.78 5.81
C VAL A 44 -3.85 9.89 5.94
N VAL A 45 -4.04 11.01 5.24
CA VAL A 45 -3.15 12.18 5.38
C VAL A 45 -3.15 12.68 6.81
N GLU A 46 -4.32 12.84 7.41
CA GLU A 46 -4.48 13.26 8.82
C GLU A 46 -3.79 12.29 9.79
N GLU A 47 -3.94 10.99 9.61
CA GLU A 47 -3.23 9.98 10.41
C GLU A 47 -1.70 10.14 10.31
N CYS A 48 -1.18 10.42 9.12
CA CYS A 48 0.25 10.65 8.92
C CYS A 48 0.72 11.98 9.54
N GLU A 49 -0.12 12.99 9.55
CA GLU A 49 0.19 14.33 10.10
C GLU A 49 0.15 14.38 11.63
N VAL A 50 -0.60 13.50 12.28
CA VAL A 50 -0.67 13.43 13.76
C VAL A 50 0.72 13.25 14.39
N GLY A 51 1.64 12.65 13.66
CA GLY A 51 3.00 12.42 14.12
C GLY A 51 3.14 11.15 14.95
N GLY A 52 4.39 10.86 15.31
CA GLY A 52 4.77 9.65 16.02
C GLY A 52 6.25 9.36 15.81
N PRO A 53 6.72 8.16 16.20
CA PRO A 53 8.13 7.80 16.07
C PRO A 53 8.59 7.65 14.59
N ILE A 54 7.64 7.49 13.66
CA ILE A 54 7.94 7.38 12.23
C ILE A 54 7.43 8.65 11.53
N ALA A 55 8.36 9.40 10.94
CA ALA A 55 8.05 10.60 10.18
C ALA A 55 7.72 10.25 8.72
N VAL A 56 6.47 10.45 8.32
CA VAL A 56 6.06 10.37 6.92
C VAL A 56 6.30 11.72 6.25
N PRO A 57 6.80 11.75 4.99
CA PRO A 57 6.92 13.00 4.25
C PRO A 57 5.59 13.76 4.16
N ASP A 58 5.65 15.07 3.95
CA ASP A 58 4.44 15.88 3.71
C ASP A 58 3.78 15.46 2.40
N LEU A 59 2.75 14.63 2.51
CA LEU A 59 2.04 14.03 1.38
C LEU A 59 1.40 15.07 0.47
N ARG A 60 1.00 16.21 1.01
CA ARG A 60 0.35 17.30 0.26
C ARG A 60 1.31 17.99 -0.72
N ASN A 61 2.60 17.93 -0.43
CA ASN A 61 3.66 18.58 -1.23
C ASN A 61 4.40 17.63 -2.17
N LEU A 62 4.00 16.35 -2.24
CA LEU A 62 4.60 15.40 -3.18
C LEU A 62 3.90 15.45 -4.54
N GLY A 63 4.66 15.75 -5.59
CA GLY A 63 4.13 15.88 -6.96
C GLY A 63 3.56 14.58 -7.54
N TRP A 64 3.85 13.44 -6.92
CA TRP A 64 3.35 12.11 -7.32
C TRP A 64 2.26 11.57 -6.39
N VAL A 65 1.65 12.43 -5.59
CA VAL A 65 0.53 12.12 -4.71
C VAL A 65 -0.65 13.02 -5.03
N THR A 66 -1.84 12.45 -5.15
CA THR A 66 -3.11 13.16 -5.23
C THR A 66 -3.94 12.86 -4.00
N ILE A 67 -4.46 13.89 -3.34
CA ILE A 67 -5.40 13.72 -2.23
C ILE A 67 -6.81 13.56 -2.79
N GLU A 68 -7.47 12.47 -2.43
CA GLU A 68 -8.77 12.08 -2.96
C GLU A 68 -9.87 12.20 -1.91
N PRO A 69 -11.09 12.60 -2.33
CA PRO A 69 -12.26 12.46 -1.47
C PRO A 69 -12.62 10.99 -1.28
N ALA A 70 -13.23 10.67 -0.14
CA ALA A 70 -13.73 9.34 0.15
C ALA A 70 -15.27 9.38 0.16
N PRO A 71 -15.95 8.85 -0.88
CA PRO A 71 -17.39 8.76 -0.90
C PRO A 71 -17.89 7.73 0.13
N PHE A 72 -19.09 7.96 0.64
CA PHE A 72 -19.76 6.98 1.49
C PHE A 72 -19.97 5.67 0.72
N HIS A 73 -19.75 4.55 1.40
CA HIS A 73 -20.07 3.22 0.87
C HIS A 73 -21.16 2.54 1.75
N PRO A 74 -22.23 1.99 1.16
CA PRO A 74 -23.37 1.49 1.91
C PRO A 74 -23.15 0.12 2.58
N ASP A 75 -22.08 -0.61 2.26
CA ASP A 75 -21.80 -1.91 2.87
C ASP A 75 -21.49 -1.73 4.37
N PRO A 76 -22.32 -2.31 5.29
CA PRO A 76 -22.13 -2.14 6.73
C PRO A 76 -20.81 -2.71 7.24
N ARG A 77 -20.16 -3.61 6.52
CA ARG A 77 -18.85 -4.16 6.90
C ARG A 77 -17.75 -3.10 6.92
N PHE A 78 -17.91 -2.00 6.18
CA PHE A 78 -16.98 -0.88 6.22
C PHE A 78 -16.86 -0.23 7.61
N TYR A 79 -17.91 -0.33 8.45
CA TYR A 79 -17.84 0.16 9.83
C TYR A 79 -16.93 -0.67 10.74
N MET A 80 -16.49 -1.86 10.30
CA MET A 80 -15.53 -2.68 11.04
C MET A 80 -14.08 -2.24 10.80
N LEU A 81 -13.84 -1.39 9.80
CA LEU A 81 -12.55 -0.85 9.44
C LEU A 81 -12.28 0.46 10.18
N ASP A 82 -11.00 0.79 10.38
CA ASP A 82 -10.64 2.14 10.76
C ASP A 82 -10.96 3.15 9.64
N ALA A 83 -10.86 4.45 9.94
CA ALA A 83 -11.23 5.50 8.99
C ALA A 83 -10.34 5.46 7.73
N GLY A 84 -9.03 5.30 7.90
CA GLY A 84 -8.08 5.26 6.79
C GLY A 84 -8.34 4.09 5.84
N GLU A 85 -8.53 2.88 6.37
CA GLU A 85 -8.85 1.69 5.57
C GLU A 85 -10.19 1.85 4.84
N ARG A 86 -11.24 2.23 5.58
CA ARG A 86 -12.58 2.43 5.03
C ARG A 86 -12.58 3.42 3.89
N ASP A 87 -12.00 4.58 4.12
CA ASP A 87 -12.00 5.68 3.15
C ASP A 87 -11.14 5.35 1.93
N THR A 88 -10.02 4.67 2.12
CA THR A 88 -9.15 4.19 1.03
C THR A 88 -9.91 3.23 0.11
N ILE A 89 -10.59 2.24 0.67
CA ILE A 89 -11.36 1.26 -0.12
C ILE A 89 -12.54 1.94 -0.81
N SER A 90 -13.28 2.81 -0.11
CA SER A 90 -14.41 3.55 -0.70
C SER A 90 -13.97 4.43 -1.87
N ALA A 91 -12.87 5.14 -1.73
CA ALA A 91 -12.33 5.97 -2.81
C ALA A 91 -11.88 5.11 -3.99
N ALA A 92 -11.18 4.01 -3.74
CA ALA A 92 -10.74 3.09 -4.79
C ALA A 92 -11.92 2.50 -5.59
N LEU A 93 -13.02 2.16 -4.92
CA LEU A 93 -14.22 1.63 -5.57
C LEU A 93 -14.95 2.67 -6.44
N SER A 94 -14.70 3.96 -6.25
CA SER A 94 -15.24 5.01 -7.11
C SER A 94 -14.51 5.17 -8.45
N HIS A 95 -13.41 4.47 -8.64
CA HIS A 95 -12.62 4.42 -9.88
C HIS A 95 -12.83 3.09 -10.63
N ALA A 96 -12.82 3.13 -11.95
CA ALA A 96 -13.12 1.96 -12.79
C ALA A 96 -12.07 0.84 -12.69
N SER A 97 -10.82 1.17 -12.38
CA SER A 97 -9.72 0.23 -12.22
C SER A 97 -8.77 0.72 -11.14
N SER A 98 -8.71 0.01 -10.03
CA SER A 98 -7.95 0.45 -8.86
C SER A 98 -7.21 -0.67 -8.17
N ARG A 99 -6.05 -0.29 -7.64
CA ARG A 99 -5.25 -1.08 -6.72
C ARG A 99 -5.25 -0.40 -5.36
N VAL A 100 -5.23 -1.19 -4.29
CA VAL A 100 -5.09 -0.67 -2.93
C VAL A 100 -3.88 -1.30 -2.24
N LEU A 101 -3.08 -0.46 -1.60
CA LEU A 101 -1.98 -0.88 -0.74
C LEU A 101 -2.51 -0.95 0.69
N ILE A 102 -2.74 -2.16 1.18
CA ILE A 102 -3.29 -2.44 2.52
C ILE A 102 -2.55 -3.64 3.10
N ASP A 103 -2.06 -3.52 4.33
CA ASP A 103 -1.39 -4.60 5.04
C ASP A 103 -2.33 -5.40 5.95
N GLU A 104 -3.33 -4.76 6.55
CA GLU A 104 -4.24 -5.37 7.51
C GLU A 104 -5.20 -6.35 6.84
N ARG A 105 -5.34 -7.53 7.45
CA ARG A 105 -6.09 -8.65 6.89
C ARG A 105 -7.56 -8.32 6.61
N LEU A 106 -8.22 -7.63 7.54
CA LEU A 106 -9.65 -7.34 7.40
C LEU A 106 -9.90 -6.40 6.20
N GLY A 107 -9.11 -5.34 6.07
CA GLY A 107 -9.20 -4.41 4.95
C GLY A 107 -8.88 -5.10 3.62
N ARG A 108 -7.84 -5.94 3.59
CA ARG A 108 -7.48 -6.73 2.39
C ARG A 108 -8.64 -7.62 1.93
N ASN A 109 -9.21 -8.39 2.85
CA ASN A 109 -10.31 -9.31 2.54
C ASN A 109 -11.53 -8.56 2.00
N LEU A 110 -11.86 -7.41 2.57
CA LEU A 110 -13.01 -6.62 2.13
C LEU A 110 -12.74 -5.97 0.76
N ALA A 111 -11.55 -5.46 0.53
CA ALA A 111 -11.14 -4.91 -0.75
C ALA A 111 -11.19 -5.97 -1.87
N GLU A 112 -10.66 -7.15 -1.60
CA GLU A 112 -10.70 -8.29 -2.53
C GLU A 112 -12.15 -8.75 -2.80
N TYR A 113 -13.00 -8.82 -1.78
CA TYR A 113 -14.41 -9.13 -1.93
C TYR A 113 -15.13 -8.17 -2.90
N HIS A 114 -14.75 -6.91 -2.88
CA HIS A 114 -15.29 -5.89 -3.80
C HIS A 114 -14.57 -5.82 -5.15
N GLY A 115 -13.65 -6.74 -5.43
CA GLY A 115 -12.99 -6.87 -6.72
C GLY A 115 -11.79 -5.95 -6.95
N LEU A 116 -11.27 -5.31 -5.89
CA LEU A 116 -10.05 -4.51 -5.99
C LEU A 116 -8.80 -5.39 -6.11
N ASP A 117 -7.81 -4.90 -6.82
CA ASP A 117 -6.45 -5.46 -6.79
C ASP A 117 -5.76 -5.02 -5.48
N VAL A 118 -5.30 -5.98 -4.68
CA VAL A 118 -4.74 -5.72 -3.35
C VAL A 118 -3.28 -6.11 -3.28
N VAL A 119 -2.45 -5.18 -2.84
CA VAL A 119 -1.02 -5.39 -2.60
C VAL A 119 -0.68 -4.89 -1.20
N GLY A 120 0.22 -5.58 -0.50
CA GLY A 120 0.76 -5.12 0.78
C GLY A 120 2.18 -4.58 0.65
N SER A 121 2.75 -4.16 1.77
CA SER A 121 4.15 -3.72 1.84
C SER A 121 5.12 -4.81 1.38
N LEU A 122 4.88 -6.07 1.75
CA LEU A 122 5.73 -7.19 1.31
C LEU A 122 5.68 -7.41 -0.20
N GLY A 123 4.51 -7.32 -0.82
CA GLY A 123 4.36 -7.43 -2.27
C GLY A 123 5.07 -6.28 -2.99
N THR A 124 5.00 -5.07 -2.44
CA THR A 124 5.73 -3.91 -2.96
C THR A 124 7.25 -4.09 -2.87
N LEU A 125 7.77 -4.60 -1.74
CA LEU A 125 9.19 -4.90 -1.57
C LEU A 125 9.67 -6.00 -2.52
N LEU A 126 8.87 -7.05 -2.70
CA LEU A 126 9.19 -8.11 -3.67
C LEU A 126 9.28 -7.54 -5.09
N LYS A 127 8.35 -6.68 -5.46
CA LYS A 127 8.38 -6.01 -6.76
C LYS A 127 9.60 -5.09 -6.91
N ALA A 128 9.95 -4.34 -5.86
CA ALA A 128 11.15 -3.52 -5.85
C ALA A 128 12.42 -4.36 -6.05
N HIS A 129 12.50 -5.53 -5.41
CA HIS A 129 13.60 -6.48 -5.63
C HIS A 129 13.63 -7.00 -7.07
N GLN A 130 12.50 -7.42 -7.64
CA GLN A 130 12.41 -7.87 -9.04
C GLN A 130 12.82 -6.78 -10.03
N LEU A 131 12.53 -5.52 -9.73
CA LEU A 131 12.95 -4.36 -10.51
C LEU A 131 14.40 -3.93 -10.23
N LYS A 132 15.12 -4.65 -9.36
CA LYS A 132 16.51 -4.35 -8.96
C LYS A 132 16.68 -2.98 -8.27
N LEU A 133 15.62 -2.48 -7.65
CA LEU A 133 15.63 -1.25 -6.85
C LEU A 133 16.21 -1.48 -5.46
N ILE A 134 16.10 -2.71 -4.94
CA ILE A 134 16.76 -3.16 -3.72
C ILE A 134 17.54 -4.44 -4.01
N PRO A 135 18.73 -4.64 -3.39
CA PRO A 135 19.56 -5.81 -3.67
C PRO A 135 19.00 -7.10 -3.08
N HIS A 136 18.37 -7.02 -1.91
CA HIS A 136 17.88 -8.18 -1.16
C HIS A 136 16.48 -7.90 -0.59
N PHE A 137 15.62 -8.91 -0.62
CA PHE A 137 14.25 -8.84 -0.09
C PHE A 137 14.20 -9.15 1.42
N LEU A 138 14.72 -10.33 1.84
CA LEU A 138 14.61 -10.78 3.24
C LEU A 138 15.27 -9.83 4.24
N PRO A 139 16.48 -9.30 4.04
CA PRO A 139 17.07 -8.35 4.98
C PRO A 139 16.21 -7.11 5.22
N VAL A 140 15.57 -6.57 4.17
CA VAL A 140 14.69 -5.41 4.29
C VAL A 140 13.42 -5.76 5.09
N VAL A 141 12.83 -6.94 4.86
CA VAL A 141 11.70 -7.42 5.66
C VAL A 141 12.08 -7.58 7.13
N ARG A 142 13.26 -8.15 7.41
CA ARG A 142 13.77 -8.31 8.79
C ARG A 142 13.99 -6.97 9.48
N GLU A 143 14.44 -5.96 8.74
CA GLU A 143 14.55 -4.58 9.25
C GLU A 143 13.18 -4.04 9.66
N LEU A 144 12.14 -4.20 8.84
CA LEU A 144 10.78 -3.81 9.18
C LEU A 144 10.27 -4.55 10.42
N GLN A 145 10.49 -5.85 10.51
CA GLN A 145 10.10 -6.63 11.70
C GLN A 145 10.80 -6.13 12.96
N ALA A 146 12.09 -5.80 12.88
CA ALA A 146 12.85 -5.20 13.97
C ALA A 146 12.32 -3.83 14.41
N LYS A 147 11.69 -3.11 13.50
CA LYS A 147 11.04 -1.80 13.75
C LYS A 147 9.58 -1.94 14.24
N GLY A 148 9.09 -3.16 14.46
CA GLY A 148 7.77 -3.44 15.03
C GLY A 148 6.66 -3.73 14.01
N PHE A 149 6.97 -3.86 12.72
CA PHE A 149 6.01 -4.32 11.73
C PHE A 149 5.87 -5.84 11.79
N HIS A 150 4.64 -6.32 11.83
CA HIS A 150 4.36 -7.75 11.98
C HIS A 150 3.92 -8.36 10.65
N TYR A 151 4.62 -9.39 10.23
CA TYR A 151 4.30 -10.16 9.03
C TYR A 151 4.23 -11.64 9.37
N HIS A 152 3.30 -12.35 8.73
CA HIS A 152 3.14 -13.78 8.88
C HIS A 152 4.37 -14.52 8.32
N GLU A 153 5.13 -15.18 9.18
CA GLU A 153 6.43 -15.76 8.82
C GLU A 153 6.37 -16.74 7.63
N PRO A 154 5.37 -17.64 7.51
CA PRO A 154 5.24 -18.48 6.31
C PRO A 154 5.10 -17.69 5.02
N LEU A 155 4.43 -16.54 5.05
CA LEU A 155 4.33 -15.64 3.89
C LEU A 155 5.70 -15.03 3.57
N VAL A 156 6.42 -14.54 4.58
CA VAL A 156 7.76 -13.95 4.40
C VAL A 156 8.70 -14.97 3.74
N GLN A 157 8.72 -16.21 4.24
CA GLN A 157 9.56 -17.25 3.68
C GLN A 157 9.16 -17.64 2.24
N ARG A 158 7.87 -17.71 1.95
CA ARG A 158 7.39 -17.99 0.60
C ARG A 158 7.81 -16.89 -0.39
N LEU A 159 7.69 -15.63 0.02
CA LEU A 159 8.11 -14.49 -0.80
C LEU A 159 9.63 -14.41 -0.94
N GLY A 160 10.39 -14.77 0.11
CA GLY A 160 11.85 -14.90 0.07
C GLY A 160 12.29 -15.90 -0.99
N LYS A 161 11.64 -17.07 -1.06
CA LYS A 161 11.91 -18.06 -2.13
C LYS A 161 11.61 -17.51 -3.53
N LEU A 162 10.55 -16.71 -3.68
CA LEU A 162 10.25 -16.04 -4.96
C LEU A 162 11.29 -14.98 -5.30
N ALA A 163 11.92 -14.38 -4.30
CA ALA A 163 13.05 -13.46 -4.47
C ALA A 163 14.39 -14.17 -4.76
N GLY A 164 14.43 -15.50 -4.64
CA GLY A 164 15.66 -16.29 -4.82
C GLY A 164 16.53 -16.34 -3.55
N GLU A 165 15.94 -16.12 -2.37
CA GLU A 165 16.61 -16.08 -1.06
C GLU A 165 16.14 -17.18 -0.09
#